data_46356cc7bd74ebfe2375ea246377298f
#
_entry.id   46356cc7bd74ebfe2375ea246377298f
#
_cell.length_a   1.000
_cell.length_b   1.000
_cell.length_c   1.000
_cell.angle_alpha   90.00
_cell.angle_beta   90.00
_cell.angle_gamma   90.00
#
_symmetry.space_group_name_H-M   'P 1'
#
loop_
_entity.id
_entity.type
_entity.pdbx_description
1 polymer ?
#
loop_
_entity_poly.entity_id
_entity_poly.type
_entity_poly.pdbx_seq_one_letter_code
_entity_poly.pdbx_strand_id
1 'polypeptide(L)'
;MINYTMNNNTVIAEFSRDWIDTLVEYYINNTHIDYATLNDIVYDYILKVEKDGLKPYGEAKCSPDDVFDEEIGKQIAKTRLINKYNKVMVGINRILLKLVESDMRFLKGE
;
A
#
# COMPACT_ATOMS: atom_id res chain seq x y z
N MET A 1 5.69 9.70 3.45
CA MET A 1 5.03 11.04 3.41
C MET A 1 3.85 11.00 2.44
N ILE A 2 2.77 11.65 2.80
CA ILE A 2 1.58 11.72 1.96
C ILE A 2 1.54 13.07 1.27
N ASN A 3 1.39 13.06 -0.05
CA ASN A 3 1.25 14.25 -0.87
C ASN A 3 -0.22 14.43 -1.26
N TYR A 4 -0.68 15.68 -1.23
CA TYR A 4 -2.06 16.01 -1.59
C TYR A 4 -2.06 16.87 -2.83
N THR A 5 -2.97 16.54 -3.75
CA THR A 5 -3.23 17.34 -4.95
C THR A 5 -4.70 17.73 -4.94
N MET A 6 -4.98 18.99 -5.19
CA MET A 6 -6.35 19.50 -5.27
C MET A 6 -6.63 19.96 -6.69
N ASN A 7 -7.75 19.50 -7.23
CA ASN A 7 -8.19 19.86 -8.57
C ASN A 7 -9.71 20.03 -8.55
N ASN A 8 -10.17 21.27 -8.72
CA ASN A 8 -11.58 21.62 -8.54
C ASN A 8 -12.05 21.21 -7.14
N ASN A 9 -13.12 20.45 -7.00
CA ASN A 9 -13.63 19.99 -5.72
C ASN A 9 -13.15 18.59 -5.37
N THR A 10 -11.97 18.19 -5.86
CA THR A 10 -11.41 16.88 -5.65
C THR A 10 -10.06 16.97 -4.93
N VAL A 11 -9.88 16.17 -3.90
CA VAL A 11 -8.59 16.02 -3.20
C VAL A 11 -8.06 14.62 -3.47
N ILE A 12 -6.81 14.52 -3.89
CA ILE A 12 -6.12 13.26 -4.13
C ILE A 12 -4.96 13.16 -3.14
N ALA A 13 -4.90 12.07 -2.39
CA ALA A 13 -3.81 11.74 -1.49
C ALA A 13 -3.00 10.59 -2.06
N GLU A 14 -1.68 10.74 -2.13
CA GLU A 14 -0.76 9.71 -2.62
C GLU A 14 0.45 9.62 -1.71
N PHE A 15 1.06 8.43 -1.65
CA PHE A 15 2.37 8.31 -1.02
C PHE A 15 3.44 8.87 -1.95
N SER A 16 4.55 9.35 -1.36
CA SER A 16 5.72 9.74 -2.12
C SER A 16 6.28 8.54 -2.91
N ARG A 17 7.10 8.82 -3.94
CA ARG A 17 7.61 7.79 -4.87
C ARG A 17 8.40 6.67 -4.20
N ASP A 18 8.95 6.92 -3.03
CA ASP A 18 9.77 5.96 -2.28
C ASP A 18 8.97 5.07 -1.33
N TRP A 19 7.64 5.11 -1.39
CA TRP A 19 6.81 4.34 -0.45
C TRP A 19 7.00 2.84 -0.58
N ILE A 20 7.29 2.34 -1.78
CA ILE A 20 7.55 0.92 -2.01
C ILE A 20 8.85 0.51 -1.32
N ASP A 21 9.89 1.32 -1.44
CA ASP A 21 11.18 1.08 -0.79
C ASP A 21 11.04 1.11 0.73
N THR A 22 10.24 2.03 1.25
CA THR A 22 9.92 2.10 2.68
C THR A 22 9.20 0.83 3.15
N LEU A 23 8.29 0.30 2.34
CA LEU A 23 7.57 -0.94 2.64
C LEU A 23 8.52 -2.13 2.66
N VAL A 24 9.43 -2.23 1.69
CA VAL A 24 10.47 -3.28 1.66
C VAL A 24 11.34 -3.20 2.91
N GLU A 25 11.78 -2.00 3.29
CA GLU A 25 12.58 -1.78 4.48
C GLU A 25 11.85 -2.21 5.76
N TYR A 26 10.55 -1.92 5.85
CA TYR A 26 9.72 -2.38 6.96
C TYR A 26 9.78 -3.90 7.10
N TYR A 27 9.63 -4.64 6.00
CA TYR A 27 9.68 -6.10 6.03
C TYR A 27 11.08 -6.64 6.32
N ILE A 28 12.14 -5.98 5.87
CA ILE A 28 13.51 -6.34 6.22
C ILE A 28 13.72 -6.28 7.73
N ASN A 29 13.22 -5.21 8.36
CA ASN A 29 13.38 -4.99 9.79
C ASN A 29 12.50 -5.89 10.66
N ASN A 30 11.47 -6.49 10.09
CA ASN A 30 10.47 -7.27 10.83
C ASN A 30 10.38 -8.73 10.41
N THR A 31 11.23 -9.19 9.50
CA THR A 31 11.31 -10.59 9.08
C THR A 31 12.77 -11.01 8.95
N HIS A 32 13.02 -12.31 8.74
CA HIS A 32 14.34 -12.83 8.44
C HIS A 32 14.52 -13.11 6.93
N ILE A 33 13.65 -12.59 6.11
CA ILE A 33 13.69 -12.78 4.67
C ILE A 33 14.71 -11.80 4.08
N ASP A 34 15.53 -12.26 3.14
CA ASP A 34 16.57 -11.42 2.54
C ASP A 34 15.98 -10.32 1.64
N TYR A 35 16.76 -9.28 1.43
CA TYR A 35 16.34 -8.10 0.66
C TYR A 35 15.91 -8.45 -0.75
N ALA A 36 16.68 -9.27 -1.48
CA ALA A 36 16.38 -9.60 -2.86
C ALA A 36 15.01 -10.28 -3.00
N THR A 37 14.73 -11.25 -2.13
CA THR A 37 13.45 -11.95 -2.09
C THR A 37 12.31 -11.02 -1.75
N LEU A 38 12.46 -10.18 -0.72
CA LEU A 38 11.45 -9.21 -0.31
C LEU A 38 11.17 -8.19 -1.41
N ASN A 39 12.22 -7.67 -2.02
CA ASN A 39 12.09 -6.69 -3.09
C ASN A 39 11.28 -7.25 -4.25
N ASP A 40 11.59 -8.47 -4.69
CA ASP A 40 10.86 -9.12 -5.78
C ASP A 40 9.39 -9.36 -5.41
N ILE A 41 9.12 -9.87 -4.22
CA ILE A 41 7.74 -10.14 -3.76
C ILE A 41 6.92 -8.86 -3.70
N VAL A 42 7.47 -7.81 -3.09
CA VAL A 42 6.75 -6.55 -2.89
C VAL A 42 6.47 -5.87 -4.23
N TYR A 43 7.49 -5.73 -5.08
CA TYR A 43 7.31 -5.08 -6.38
C TYR A 43 6.37 -5.88 -7.29
N ASP A 44 6.51 -7.20 -7.37
CA ASP A 44 5.64 -8.03 -8.20
C ASP A 44 4.18 -7.95 -7.74
N TYR A 45 3.96 -7.97 -6.42
CA TYR A 45 2.60 -7.87 -5.89
C TYR A 45 1.98 -6.52 -6.20
N ILE A 46 2.72 -5.43 -6.02
CA ILE A 46 2.23 -4.08 -6.29
C ILE A 46 1.92 -3.90 -7.78
N LEU A 47 2.79 -4.36 -8.67
CA LEU A 47 2.53 -4.31 -10.10
C LEU A 47 1.27 -5.09 -10.48
N LYS A 48 1.07 -6.25 -9.85
CA LYS A 48 -0.12 -7.08 -10.09
C LYS A 48 -1.40 -6.36 -9.66
N VAL A 49 -1.44 -5.77 -8.46
CA VAL A 49 -2.65 -5.10 -7.98
C VAL A 49 -2.93 -3.80 -8.75
N GLU A 50 -1.91 -3.10 -9.22
CA GLU A 50 -2.09 -1.95 -10.11
C GLU A 50 -2.67 -2.36 -11.45
N LYS A 51 -2.18 -3.47 -12.01
CA LYS A 51 -2.71 -4.04 -13.26
C LYS A 51 -4.16 -4.48 -13.11
N ASP A 52 -4.54 -4.98 -11.93
CA ASP A 52 -5.91 -5.39 -11.62
C ASP A 52 -6.83 -4.20 -11.31
N GLY A 53 -6.33 -2.97 -11.42
CA GLY A 53 -7.12 -1.74 -11.29
C GLY A 53 -7.03 -1.05 -9.95
N LEU A 54 -6.18 -1.52 -9.03
CA LEU A 54 -5.96 -0.77 -7.79
C LEU A 54 -5.24 0.53 -8.09
N LYS A 55 -5.89 1.64 -7.78
CA LYS A 55 -5.28 2.95 -7.95
C LYS A 55 -4.44 3.28 -6.71
N PRO A 56 -3.17 3.70 -6.87
CA PRO A 56 -2.28 3.97 -5.74
C PRO A 56 -2.53 5.32 -5.07
N TYR A 57 -3.80 5.73 -4.99
CA TYR A 57 -4.17 7.00 -4.36
C TYR A 57 -5.54 6.91 -3.72
N GLY A 58 -5.78 7.79 -2.74
CA GLY A 58 -7.08 8.02 -2.15
C GLY A 58 -7.70 9.28 -2.74
N GLU A 59 -8.99 9.25 -3.02
CA GLU A 59 -9.69 10.38 -3.63
C GLU A 59 -10.89 10.77 -2.78
N ALA A 60 -11.08 12.08 -2.58
CA ALA A 60 -12.27 12.65 -1.98
C ALA A 60 -12.83 13.68 -2.95
N LYS A 61 -14.08 13.50 -3.34
CA LYS A 61 -14.75 14.37 -4.30
C LYS A 61 -15.94 15.04 -3.64
N CYS A 62 -15.95 16.36 -3.63
CA CYS A 62 -17.05 17.14 -3.09
C CYS A 62 -18.19 17.22 -4.11
N SER A 63 -19.44 17.08 -3.64
CA SER A 63 -20.61 17.30 -4.47
C SER A 63 -20.65 18.76 -4.95
N PRO A 64 -21.08 19.04 -6.20
CA PRO A 64 -21.21 20.41 -6.68
C PRO A 64 -22.14 21.27 -5.83
N ASP A 65 -23.08 20.67 -5.11
CA ASP A 65 -24.07 21.38 -4.28
C ASP A 65 -23.56 21.65 -2.86
N ASP A 66 -22.40 21.08 -2.48
CA ASP A 66 -21.83 21.23 -1.15
C ASP A 66 -20.71 22.27 -1.16
N VAL A 67 -20.49 22.87 0.02
CA VAL A 67 -19.34 23.74 0.21
C VAL A 67 -18.09 22.86 0.34
N PHE A 68 -17.10 23.12 -0.49
CA PHE A 68 -15.83 22.37 -0.46
C PHE A 68 -15.03 22.77 0.79
N ASP A 69 -14.70 21.78 1.60
CA ASP A 69 -13.83 21.92 2.77
C ASP A 69 -12.55 21.13 2.53
N GLU A 70 -11.45 21.86 2.35
CA GLU A 70 -10.15 21.28 2.03
C GLU A 70 -9.64 20.33 3.10
N GLU A 71 -9.79 20.70 4.38
CA GLU A 71 -9.30 19.88 5.50
C GLU A 71 -10.09 18.57 5.62
N ILE A 72 -11.40 18.61 5.47
CA ILE A 72 -12.24 17.41 5.47
C ILE A 72 -11.89 16.54 4.25
N GLY A 73 -11.73 17.16 3.08
CA GLY A 73 -11.34 16.46 1.87
C GLY A 73 -10.01 15.72 2.02
N LYS A 74 -9.01 16.35 2.63
CA LYS A 74 -7.71 15.73 2.91
C LYS A 74 -7.83 14.54 3.86
N GLN A 75 -8.62 14.67 4.92
CA GLN A 75 -8.85 13.58 5.87
C GLN A 75 -9.50 12.36 5.19
N ILE A 76 -10.50 12.58 4.37
CA ILE A 76 -11.19 11.52 3.64
C ILE A 76 -10.24 10.85 2.64
N ALA A 77 -9.52 11.64 1.85
CA ALA A 77 -8.57 11.14 0.86
C ALA A 77 -7.46 10.32 1.52
N LYS A 78 -6.91 10.82 2.64
CA LYS A 78 -5.90 10.12 3.43
C LYS A 78 -6.41 8.79 3.96
N THR A 79 -7.61 8.77 4.53
CA THR A 79 -8.22 7.55 5.07
C THR A 79 -8.41 6.50 3.98
N ARG A 80 -8.86 6.92 2.80
CA ARG A 80 -9.03 6.02 1.65
C ARG A 80 -7.69 5.49 1.15
N LEU A 81 -6.65 6.31 1.14
CA LEU A 81 -5.30 5.89 0.78
C LEU A 81 -4.76 4.85 1.77
N ILE A 82 -4.87 5.12 3.07
CA ILE A 82 -4.40 4.21 4.12
C ILE A 82 -5.15 2.88 4.05
N ASN A 83 -6.44 2.89 3.76
CA ASN A 83 -7.22 1.67 3.59
C ASN A 83 -6.70 0.81 2.42
N LYS A 84 -6.34 1.44 1.31
CA LYS A 84 -5.71 0.74 0.18
C LYS A 84 -4.35 0.17 0.54
N TYR A 85 -3.53 0.94 1.25
CA TYR A 85 -2.22 0.49 1.73
C TYR A 85 -2.35 -0.74 2.63
N ASN A 86 -3.31 -0.72 3.54
CA ASN A 86 -3.57 -1.85 4.43
C ASN A 86 -3.97 -3.11 3.66
N LYS A 87 -4.77 -2.98 2.61
CA LYS A 87 -5.15 -4.10 1.74
C LYS A 87 -3.93 -4.67 1.01
N VAL A 88 -3.03 -3.81 0.54
CA VAL A 88 -1.77 -4.24 -0.09
C VAL A 88 -0.91 -5.01 0.91
N MET A 89 -0.76 -4.50 2.12
CA MET A 89 0.01 -5.18 3.16
C MET A 89 -0.58 -6.53 3.54
N VAL A 90 -1.90 -6.65 3.64
CA VAL A 90 -2.56 -7.94 3.90
C VAL A 90 -2.19 -8.96 2.81
N GLY A 91 -2.23 -8.56 1.54
CA GLY A 91 -1.87 -9.44 0.43
C GLY A 91 -0.40 -9.87 0.48
N ILE A 92 0.51 -8.95 0.73
CA ILE A 92 1.94 -9.24 0.87
C ILE A 92 2.17 -10.17 2.07
N ASN A 93 1.54 -9.89 3.21
CA ASN A 93 1.67 -10.71 4.42
C ASN A 93 1.24 -12.15 4.17
N ARG A 94 0.20 -12.38 3.38
CA ARG A 94 -0.24 -13.73 3.01
C ARG A 94 0.84 -14.48 2.22
N ILE A 95 1.51 -13.80 1.29
CA ILE A 95 2.59 -14.39 0.51
C ILE A 95 3.77 -14.74 1.42
N LEU A 96 4.17 -13.82 2.28
CA LEU A 96 5.29 -14.01 3.22
C LEU A 96 4.99 -15.12 4.22
N LEU A 97 3.75 -15.20 4.70
CA LEU A 97 3.34 -16.26 5.63
C LEU A 97 3.48 -17.64 5.00
N LYS A 98 3.05 -17.80 3.74
CA LYS A 98 3.21 -19.06 3.01
C LYS A 98 4.68 -19.44 2.85
N LEU A 99 5.55 -18.47 2.58
CA LEU A 99 6.98 -18.69 2.45
C LEU A 99 7.59 -19.19 3.77
N VAL A 100 7.25 -18.54 4.89
CA VAL A 100 7.72 -18.92 6.22
C VAL A 100 7.19 -20.31 6.62
N GLU A 101 5.93 -20.61 6.35
CA GLU A 101 5.34 -21.91 6.62
C GLU A 101 6.03 -23.02 5.82
N SER A 102 6.36 -22.76 4.57
CA SER A 102 7.10 -23.69 3.72
C SER A 102 8.49 -23.98 4.30
N ASP A 103 9.21 -22.96 4.75
CA ASP A 103 10.51 -23.11 5.40
C ASP A 103 10.41 -23.91 6.70
N MET A 104 9.37 -23.67 7.48
CA MET A 104 9.13 -24.44 8.73
C MET A 104 8.86 -25.91 8.44
N ARG A 105 8.11 -26.23 7.39
CA ARG A 105 7.86 -27.62 6.99
C ARG A 105 9.15 -28.31 6.58
N PHE A 106 9.99 -27.62 5.82
CA PHE A 106 11.30 -28.15 5.42
C PHE A 106 12.15 -28.48 6.64
N LEU A 107 12.22 -27.58 7.62
CA LEU A 107 12.99 -27.79 8.85
C LEU A 107 12.46 -28.94 9.69
N LYS A 108 11.16 -29.25 9.61
CA LYS A 108 10.52 -30.36 10.30
C LYS A 108 10.61 -31.69 9.54
N GLY A 109 11.20 -31.70 8.34
CA GLY A 109 11.29 -32.87 7.50
C GLY A 109 9.98 -33.26 6.82
N GLU A 110 9.09 -32.33 6.66
CA GLU A 110 7.79 -32.53 6.01
C GLU A 110 7.83 -32.22 4.52
#